data_b4053235aea3ae00d7c2eec85a89a157
#
_entry.id   b4053235aea3ae00d7c2eec85a89a157
#
_cell.length_a   1.000
_cell.length_b   1.000
_cell.length_c   1.000
_cell.angle_alpha   90.00
_cell.angle_beta   90.00
_cell.angle_gamma   90.00
#
_symmetry.space_group_name_H-M   'P 1'
#
loop_
_entity.id
_entity.type
_entity.pdbx_description
1 polymer ?
#
loop_
_entity_poly.entity_id
_entity_poly.type
_entity_poly.pdbx_seq_one_letter_code
_entity_poly.pdbx_strand_id
1 'polypeptide(L)'
;MNTESPNQACNELIKFLVPLAEGAIVPDFVNEIHEVVRAVRETGKAGEISLKLKIAPCNGSERQVVVNAEINSKPPKAARPMSLYFTDEDGALHRQDPLQMGLKFDEAKPEINK
;
A
#
# COMPACT_ATOMS: atom_id res chain seq x y z
N MET A 1 20.84 11.11 28.65
CA MET A 1 20.78 10.56 28.03
C MET A 1 21.17 9.23 28.09
N ASN A 2 20.94 8.65 27.32
CA ASN A 2 21.15 7.36 27.30
C ASN A 2 22.54 7.02 27.04
N THR A 3 23.13 6.22 27.80
CA THR A 3 24.50 5.85 27.58
C THR A 3 24.59 4.44 27.06
N GLU A 4 23.50 3.85 26.60
CA GLU A 4 23.55 2.51 26.14
C GLU A 4 24.32 2.41 24.85
N SER A 5 25.02 1.31 24.68
CA SER A 5 25.68 1.07 23.41
C SER A 5 24.66 0.66 22.37
N PRO A 6 25.02 0.70 21.09
CA PRO A 6 24.08 0.24 20.07
C PRO A 6 23.61 -1.18 20.29
N ASN A 7 24.47 -2.05 20.84
CA ASN A 7 24.05 -3.42 21.08
C ASN A 7 23.00 -3.50 22.16
N GLN A 8 23.12 -2.67 23.19
CA GLN A 8 22.12 -2.66 24.24
C GLN A 8 20.78 -2.16 23.70
N ALA A 9 20.80 -1.12 22.92
CA ALA A 9 19.57 -0.61 22.34
C ALA A 9 18.92 -1.65 21.44
N CYS A 10 19.72 -2.36 20.66
CA CYS A 10 19.20 -3.38 19.80
C CYS A 10 18.56 -4.51 20.60
N ASN A 11 19.22 -4.93 21.67
CA ASN A 11 18.67 -5.98 22.51
C ASN A 11 17.36 -5.55 23.17
N GLU A 12 17.30 -4.32 23.60
CA GLU A 12 16.08 -3.82 24.20
C GLU A 12 14.95 -3.81 23.19
N LEU A 13 15.23 -3.39 21.97
CA LEU A 13 14.23 -3.37 20.93
C LEU A 13 13.74 -4.77 20.62
N ILE A 14 14.64 -5.73 20.53
CA ILE A 14 14.25 -7.10 20.25
C ILE A 14 13.37 -7.63 21.37
N LYS A 15 13.75 -7.39 22.61
CA LYS A 15 12.94 -7.85 23.72
C LYS A 15 11.56 -7.24 23.70
N PHE A 16 11.45 -6.01 23.23
CA PHE A 16 10.17 -5.36 23.16
C PHE A 16 9.33 -5.89 22.00
N LEU A 17 9.94 -6.05 20.83
CA LEU A 17 9.18 -6.41 19.65
C LEU A 17 8.77 -7.86 19.57
N VAL A 18 9.62 -8.75 20.09
CA VAL A 18 9.35 -10.18 19.91
C VAL A 18 8.00 -10.59 20.50
N PRO A 19 7.63 -10.19 21.72
CA PRO A 19 6.34 -10.62 22.24
C PRO A 19 5.16 -9.75 21.80
N LEU A 20 5.42 -8.71 21.04
CA LEU A 20 4.38 -7.77 20.68
C LEU A 20 3.31 -8.49 19.84
N ALA A 21 2.05 -8.19 20.12
CA ALA A 21 0.92 -8.82 19.45
C ALA A 21 1.00 -10.34 19.58
N GLU A 22 1.36 -10.78 20.77
CA GLU A 22 1.45 -12.21 21.10
C GLU A 22 2.43 -12.93 20.19
N GLY A 23 3.48 -12.26 19.83
CA GLY A 23 4.52 -12.86 19.02
C GLY A 23 4.30 -12.79 17.53
N ALA A 24 3.22 -12.15 17.09
CA ALA A 24 2.92 -12.14 15.67
C ALA A 24 3.57 -10.99 14.90
N ILE A 25 3.96 -9.92 15.58
CA ILE A 25 4.37 -8.73 14.85
C ILE A 25 5.69 -8.92 14.11
N VAL A 26 6.65 -9.61 14.70
CA VAL A 26 7.94 -9.75 14.06
C VAL A 26 7.85 -10.64 12.82
N PRO A 27 7.23 -11.84 12.88
CA PRO A 27 7.13 -12.61 11.65
C PRO A 27 6.27 -11.92 10.60
N ASP A 28 5.22 -11.22 11.01
CA ASP A 28 4.41 -10.51 10.03
C ASP A 28 5.20 -9.41 9.34
N PHE A 29 5.99 -8.67 10.11
CA PHE A 29 6.78 -7.59 9.56
C PHE A 29 7.82 -8.13 8.58
N VAL A 30 8.47 -9.24 8.94
CA VAL A 30 9.45 -9.85 8.07
C VAL A 30 8.78 -10.31 6.77
N ASN A 31 7.60 -10.90 6.86
CA ASN A 31 6.88 -11.33 5.67
C ASN A 31 6.54 -10.13 4.78
N GLU A 32 6.11 -9.02 5.39
CA GLU A 32 5.81 -7.84 4.60
C GLU A 32 7.05 -7.28 3.94
N ILE A 33 8.18 -7.31 4.62
CA ILE A 33 9.42 -6.87 4.01
C ILE A 33 9.73 -7.71 2.78
N HIS A 34 9.56 -9.03 2.90
CA HIS A 34 9.84 -9.91 1.76
C HIS A 34 8.91 -9.60 0.59
N GLU A 35 7.64 -9.30 0.87
CA GLU A 35 6.71 -8.99 -0.19
C GLU A 35 7.07 -7.70 -0.89
N VAL A 36 7.45 -6.68 -0.13
CA VAL A 36 7.82 -5.42 -0.73
C VAL A 36 9.11 -5.57 -1.54
N VAL A 37 10.09 -6.30 -1.01
CA VAL A 37 11.34 -6.50 -1.75
C VAL A 37 11.07 -7.23 -3.06
N ARG A 38 10.21 -8.23 -3.02
CA ARG A 38 9.89 -8.97 -4.25
C ARG A 38 9.26 -8.03 -5.28
N ALA A 39 8.32 -7.20 -4.84
CA ALA A 39 7.65 -6.28 -5.75
C ALA A 39 8.62 -5.23 -6.30
N VAL A 40 9.55 -4.76 -5.47
CA VAL A 40 10.54 -3.80 -5.93
C VAL A 40 11.41 -4.42 -7.02
N ARG A 41 11.79 -5.68 -6.83
CA ARG A 41 12.64 -6.33 -7.81
C ARG A 41 11.90 -6.59 -9.11
N GLU A 42 10.61 -6.84 -9.02
CA GLU A 42 9.84 -7.12 -10.22
C GLU A 42 9.50 -5.87 -11.00
N THR A 43 9.24 -4.77 -10.30
CA THR A 43 8.79 -3.57 -10.99
C THR A 43 9.88 -2.54 -11.20
N GLY A 44 10.96 -2.62 -10.46
CA GLY A 44 12.00 -1.60 -10.53
C GLY A 44 11.60 -0.28 -9.89
N LYS A 45 10.50 -0.27 -9.13
CA LYS A 45 10.03 0.94 -8.49
C LYS A 45 10.17 0.81 -6.99
N ALA A 46 10.21 1.95 -6.31
CA ALA A 46 10.38 1.96 -4.87
C ALA A 46 9.10 1.51 -4.18
N GLY A 47 9.25 0.84 -3.07
CA GLY A 47 8.14 0.49 -2.20
C GLY A 47 8.40 0.97 -0.80
N GLU A 48 7.43 0.84 0.06
CA GLU A 48 7.55 1.27 1.43
C GLU A 48 6.93 0.30 2.37
N ILE A 49 7.43 0.28 3.60
CA ILE A 49 6.79 -0.49 4.65
C ILE A 49 7.00 0.29 5.93
N SER A 50 5.99 0.32 6.78
CA SER A 50 6.10 1.03 8.04
C SER A 50 5.48 0.22 9.15
N LEU A 51 6.03 0.38 10.34
CA LEU A 51 5.50 -0.20 11.56
C LEU A 51 5.10 0.96 12.45
N LYS A 52 3.82 1.01 12.80
CA LYS A 52 3.31 2.08 13.61
C LYS A 52 2.99 1.54 14.99
N LEU A 53 3.52 2.17 16.00
CA LEU A 53 3.24 1.81 17.37
C LEU A 53 2.42 2.91 18.02
N LYS A 54 1.32 2.51 18.64
CA LYS A 54 0.52 3.43 19.41
C LYS A 54 0.64 3.04 20.83
N ILE A 55 1.08 3.96 21.66
CA ILE A 55 1.30 3.70 23.08
C ILE A 55 0.38 4.62 23.86
N ALA A 56 -0.45 4.04 24.69
CA ALA A 56 -1.44 4.79 25.44
C ALA A 56 -1.39 4.41 26.90
N PRO A 57 -1.81 5.32 27.78
CA PRO A 57 -1.83 4.98 29.18
C PRO A 57 -2.88 3.94 29.46
N CYS A 58 -2.62 3.14 30.48
CA CYS A 58 -3.59 2.14 30.91
C CYS A 58 -4.36 2.70 32.07
N ASN A 59 -5.69 2.66 31.93
CA ASN A 59 -6.52 3.22 32.98
C ASN A 59 -6.27 2.55 34.30
N GLY A 60 -6.13 3.35 35.34
CA GLY A 60 -5.97 2.81 36.67
C GLY A 60 -4.58 2.42 37.06
N SER A 61 -3.61 2.66 36.20
CA SER A 61 -2.25 2.31 36.55
C SER A 61 -1.30 3.31 35.94
N GLU A 62 -0.37 3.79 36.74
CA GLU A 62 0.65 4.70 36.24
C GLU A 62 1.84 3.95 35.71
N ARG A 63 1.92 2.67 35.94
CA ARG A 63 3.10 1.91 35.56
C ARG A 63 2.86 1.03 34.31
N GLN A 64 1.67 1.04 33.79
CA GLN A 64 1.35 0.20 32.63
C GLN A 64 0.91 1.06 31.48
N VAL A 65 1.27 0.61 30.30
CA VAL A 65 0.81 1.27 29.07
C VAL A 65 0.31 0.19 28.13
N VAL A 66 -0.56 0.60 27.22
CA VAL A 66 -1.07 -0.29 26.20
C VAL A 66 -0.34 0.03 24.92
N VAL A 67 0.16 -0.99 24.25
CA VAL A 67 0.87 -0.82 22.98
C VAL A 67 0.13 -1.54 21.89
N ASN A 68 -0.23 -0.83 20.85
CA ASN A 68 -0.80 -1.42 19.65
C ASN A 68 0.16 -1.24 18.50
N ALA A 69 0.24 -2.24 17.65
CA ALA A 69 1.15 -2.19 16.52
C ALA A 69 0.39 -2.44 15.24
N GLU A 70 0.73 -1.69 14.21
CA GLU A 70 0.17 -1.86 12.89
C GLU A 70 1.27 -1.87 11.88
N ILE A 71 1.15 -2.74 10.88
CA ILE A 71 2.09 -2.79 9.79
C ILE A 71 1.38 -2.32 8.55
N ASN A 72 1.96 -1.35 7.87
CA ASN A 72 1.44 -0.89 6.59
C ASN A 72 2.50 -1.05 5.55
N SER A 73 2.14 -1.62 4.41
CA SER A 73 3.11 -1.76 3.35
C SER A 73 2.52 -1.22 2.07
N LYS A 74 3.38 -0.66 1.24
CA LYS A 74 3.01 -0.15 -0.05
C LYS A 74 3.95 -0.73 -1.07
N PRO A 75 3.73 -1.97 -1.46
CA PRO A 75 4.57 -2.53 -2.51
C PRO A 75 4.28 -1.82 -3.82
N PRO A 76 5.30 -1.64 -4.66
CA PRO A 76 5.04 -0.99 -5.93
C PRO A 76 4.24 -1.91 -6.83
N LYS A 77 3.42 -1.30 -7.66
CA LYS A 77 2.58 -2.06 -8.57
C LYS A 77 3.01 -1.77 -9.98
N ALA A 78 2.91 -2.77 -10.81
CA ALA A 78 3.16 -2.55 -12.22
C ALA A 78 2.11 -1.59 -12.75
N ALA A 79 2.54 -0.72 -13.66
CA ALA A 79 1.62 0.23 -14.23
C ALA A 79 0.59 -0.51 -15.06
N ARG A 80 -0.65 -0.11 -14.93
CA ARG A 80 -1.69 -0.67 -15.76
C ARG A 80 -1.79 0.17 -17.01
N PRO A 81 -2.17 -0.45 -18.12
CA PRO A 81 -2.35 0.33 -19.33
C PRO A 81 -3.41 1.41 -19.11
N MET A 82 -3.16 2.57 -19.64
CA MET A 82 -4.12 3.64 -19.55
C MET A 82 -5.22 3.42 -20.56
N SER A 83 -6.43 3.81 -20.17
CA SER A 83 -7.57 3.71 -21.04
C SER A 83 -8.04 5.10 -21.41
N LEU A 84 -8.29 5.31 -22.67
CA LEU A 84 -8.74 6.60 -23.14
C LEU A 84 -10.23 6.55 -23.38
N TYR A 85 -10.94 7.50 -22.80
CA TYR A 85 -12.38 7.58 -22.98
C TYR A 85 -12.73 8.98 -23.42
N PHE A 86 -13.83 9.10 -24.14
CA PHE A 86 -14.37 10.39 -24.52
C PHE A 86 -15.55 10.70 -23.63
N THR A 87 -15.77 11.96 -23.35
CA THR A 87 -16.91 12.34 -22.50
C THR A 87 -17.90 13.13 -23.34
N ASP A 88 -19.16 13.02 -23.00
CA ASP A 88 -20.19 13.83 -23.64
C ASP A 88 -20.60 14.95 -22.70
N GLU A 89 -21.60 15.69 -23.08
CA GLU A 89 -21.99 16.84 -22.30
C GLU A 89 -22.54 16.47 -20.96
N ASP A 90 -23.08 15.30 -20.81
CA ASP A 90 -23.62 14.87 -19.56
C ASP A 90 -22.57 14.25 -18.65
N GLY A 91 -21.38 14.10 -19.13
CA GLY A 91 -20.32 13.50 -18.32
C GLY A 91 -20.20 12.00 -18.46
N ALA A 92 -20.94 11.41 -19.37
CA ALA A 92 -20.82 9.97 -19.57
C ALA A 92 -19.55 9.65 -20.34
N LEU A 93 -19.01 8.46 -20.12
CA LEU A 93 -17.78 8.04 -20.77
C LEU A 93 -18.08 7.14 -21.95
N HIS A 94 -17.35 7.35 -23.03
CA HIS A 94 -17.52 6.57 -24.23
C HIS A 94 -16.16 6.11 -24.74
N ARG A 95 -16.09 4.91 -25.21
CA ARG A 95 -14.85 4.41 -25.78
C ARG A 95 -14.56 5.04 -27.12
N GLN A 96 -15.57 5.52 -27.81
CA GLN A 96 -15.41 6.19 -29.07
C GLN A 96 -16.01 7.58 -28.95
N ASP A 97 -15.47 8.51 -29.72
CA ASP A 97 -15.97 9.86 -29.73
C ASP A 97 -17.39 9.83 -30.28
N PRO A 98 -18.40 10.24 -29.54
CA PRO A 98 -19.78 10.20 -30.05
C PRO A 98 -19.97 10.98 -31.31
N LEU A 99 -19.24 12.09 -31.48
CA LEU A 99 -19.38 12.85 -32.68
C LEU A 99 -18.81 12.14 -33.89
N GLN A 100 -17.71 11.43 -33.68
CA GLN A 100 -17.10 10.72 -34.77
C GLN A 100 -17.82 9.44 -35.08
N MET A 101 -18.52 8.91 -34.13
CA MET A 101 -19.27 7.70 -34.41
C MET A 101 -20.29 7.91 -35.51
N GLY A 102 -20.93 9.04 -35.51
CA GLY A 102 -21.85 9.33 -36.56
C GLY A 102 -21.21 9.35 -37.93
N LEU A 103 -20.04 9.91 -38.00
CA LEU A 103 -19.35 9.94 -39.26
C LEU A 103 -18.92 8.57 -39.69
N LYS A 104 -18.48 7.77 -38.80
CA LYS A 104 -18.07 6.49 -39.16
C LYS A 104 -19.21 5.67 -39.66
N PHE A 105 -20.34 5.88 -39.10
CA PHE A 105 -21.46 5.18 -39.56
C PHE A 105 -21.70 5.39 -40.97
N ASP A 106 -21.49 6.55 -41.42
CA ASP A 106 -21.72 6.84 -42.78
C ASP A 106 -20.93 6.01 -43.65
N GLU A 107 -19.79 5.66 -43.35
CA GLU A 107 -19.06 4.94 -44.20
C GLU A 107 -19.03 3.59 -43.84
N ALA A 108 -19.15 3.27 -42.89
CA ALA A 108 -18.92 2.01 -42.64
C ALA A 108 -19.87 1.16 -42.60
N LYS A 109 -19.96 0.89 -42.48
CA LYS A 109 -20.54 0.22 -42.35
C LYS A 109 -20.59 -0.40 -41.50
N PRO A 110 -20.98 -0.66 -41.16
CA PRO A 110 -21.38 -1.15 -40.31
C PRO A 110 -20.79 -1.89 -39.38
N GLU A 111 -20.39 -2.39 -39.25
CA GLU A 111 -19.86 -3.04 -38.44
C GLU A 111 -19.30 -2.58 -37.46
N ILE A 112 -19.23 -2.12 -37.30
CA ILE A 112 -18.53 -1.62 -36.43
C ILE A 112 -19.00 -1.42 -35.34
N ASN A 113 -19.41 -1.48 -35.06
CA ASN A 113 -19.89 -1.17 -34.16
C ASN A 113 -20.12 -1.19 -33.39
N LYS A 114 -20.26 -1.41 -33.12
CA LYS A 114 -20.66 -1.21 -32.36
C LYS A 114 -20.63 -1.41 -31.62
#